data_14e37054cc7c87119333672243b511af
#
_entry.id   14e37054cc7c87119333672243b511af
#
_cell.length_a   1.000
_cell.length_b   1.000
_cell.length_c   1.000
_cell.angle_alpha   90.00
_cell.angle_beta   90.00
_cell.angle_gamma   90.00
#
_symmetry.space_group_name_H-M   'P 1'
#
loop_
_entity.id
_entity.type
_entity.pdbx_description
1 polymer ?
#
loop_
_entity_poly.entity_id
_entity_poly.type
_entity_poly.pdbx_seq_one_letter_code
_entity_poly.pdbx_strand_id
1 'polypeptide(L)'
;MKFDNFFAELKRRNAYKVAVACAVGAILAANAACTDETTVVSNVLGPEGPLFVDGNLYYVGWVSNTLSKWDGKTSTVLNHTEGCGHNGLALTKQKTFLLACTDDPGAILELDMNGKQLRRWDADNSGKKFDGGINDIVVTANGRAYATVFGPYADPPTPTSVVGKIVYLAPGSEKWLEVANDLNYANGIGISPDQKTLYVSETVGNCILKFTINDDGSLSHRSNFALLTLLTKNKNDSWWLGPDSMKIDNKGNIYVAQWFGGKILKISPDGKLLHVFEIAAGDGTTNVAFGKNEDELYVTVVKDPKDPQAKGSIVKIKNVK
;
A
#
# COMPACT_ATOMS: atom_id res chain seq x y z
N MET A 1 15.19 -35.68 48.20
CA MET A 1 13.78 -35.38 47.81
C MET A 1 13.62 -33.98 47.20
N LYS A 2 14.52 -33.51 46.36
CA LYS A 2 14.42 -32.17 45.68
C LYS A 2 14.73 -32.19 44.17
N PHE A 3 15.25 -33.28 43.64
CA PHE A 3 15.56 -33.34 42.19
C PHE A 3 14.40 -33.84 41.33
N ASP A 4 13.55 -34.72 41.82
CA ASP A 4 12.41 -35.27 41.05
C ASP A 4 11.33 -34.19 40.77
N ASN A 5 11.11 -33.26 41.69
CA ASN A 5 10.15 -32.17 41.49
C ASN A 5 10.62 -31.14 40.44
N PHE A 6 11.94 -30.96 40.30
CA PHE A 6 12.51 -30.05 39.33
C PHE A 6 12.32 -30.56 37.89
N PHE A 7 12.58 -31.84 37.65
CA PHE A 7 12.37 -32.44 36.32
C PHE A 7 10.89 -32.60 35.96
N ALA A 8 10.02 -32.83 36.94
CA ALA A 8 8.57 -32.84 36.71
C ALA A 8 8.04 -31.47 36.33
N GLU A 9 8.53 -30.40 36.97
CA GLU A 9 8.17 -29.01 36.64
C GLU A 9 8.72 -28.58 35.27
N LEU A 10 9.94 -28.99 34.90
CA LEU A 10 10.52 -28.76 33.59
C LEU A 10 9.73 -29.44 32.45
N LYS A 11 9.32 -30.70 32.67
CA LYS A 11 8.46 -31.46 31.74
C LYS A 11 7.09 -30.76 31.59
N ARG A 12 6.51 -30.32 32.70
CA ARG A 12 5.23 -29.61 32.70
C ARG A 12 5.31 -28.27 31.95
N ARG A 13 6.39 -27.48 32.13
CA ARG A 13 6.65 -26.25 31.44
C ARG A 13 6.91 -26.47 29.95
N ASN A 14 7.62 -27.51 29.57
CA ASN A 14 7.82 -27.85 28.16
C ASN A 14 6.53 -28.34 27.47
N ALA A 15 5.74 -29.16 28.15
CA ALA A 15 4.42 -29.60 27.67
C ALA A 15 3.47 -28.38 27.50
N TYR A 16 3.51 -27.43 28.44
CA TYR A 16 2.73 -26.19 28.34
C TYR A 16 3.20 -25.31 27.17
N LYS A 17 4.52 -25.17 26.97
CA LYS A 17 5.06 -24.42 25.81
C LYS A 17 4.70 -25.07 24.47
N VAL A 18 4.75 -26.42 24.40
CA VAL A 18 4.32 -27.16 23.20
C VAL A 18 2.81 -27.04 23.00
N ALA A 19 2.01 -27.10 24.03
CA ALA A 19 0.55 -26.93 23.95
C ALA A 19 0.18 -25.50 23.53
N VAL A 20 0.87 -24.49 24.05
CA VAL A 20 0.69 -23.08 23.63
C VAL A 20 1.15 -22.88 22.18
N ALA A 21 2.28 -23.46 21.78
CA ALA A 21 2.75 -23.38 20.39
C ALA A 21 1.80 -24.11 19.42
N CYS A 22 1.24 -25.25 19.82
CA CYS A 22 0.23 -25.96 19.03
C CYS A 22 -1.11 -25.20 18.98
N ALA A 23 -1.53 -24.58 20.08
CA ALA A 23 -2.74 -23.76 20.11
C ALA A 23 -2.61 -22.48 19.25
N VAL A 24 -1.46 -21.82 19.34
CA VAL A 24 -1.15 -20.66 18.48
C VAL A 24 -1.03 -21.07 17.01
N GLY A 25 -0.40 -22.22 16.72
CA GLY A 25 -0.33 -22.78 15.37
C GLY A 25 -1.70 -23.18 14.81
N ALA A 26 -2.59 -23.73 15.63
CA ALA A 26 -3.97 -24.08 15.25
C ALA A 26 -4.84 -22.82 15.03
N ILE A 27 -4.68 -21.77 15.81
CA ILE A 27 -5.38 -20.48 15.63
C ILE A 27 -4.89 -19.79 14.35
N LEU A 28 -3.60 -19.85 14.03
CA LEU A 28 -3.04 -19.32 12.78
C LEU A 28 -3.47 -20.14 11.56
N ALA A 29 -3.60 -21.47 11.68
CA ALA A 29 -4.07 -22.36 10.60
C ALA A 29 -5.60 -22.25 10.39
N ALA A 30 -6.37 -21.92 11.42
CA ALA A 30 -7.83 -21.77 11.30
C ALA A 30 -8.25 -20.46 10.59
N ASN A 31 -7.34 -19.49 10.44
CA ASN A 31 -7.60 -18.22 9.76
C ASN A 31 -7.11 -18.16 8.30
N ALA A 32 -6.48 -19.20 7.79
CA ALA A 32 -6.20 -19.35 6.36
C ALA A 32 -7.44 -19.95 5.66
N ALA A 33 -8.55 -19.23 5.65
CA ALA A 33 -9.64 -19.55 4.75
C ALA A 33 -9.13 -19.37 3.32
N CYS A 34 -9.37 -20.37 2.46
CA CYS A 34 -9.11 -20.26 1.03
C CYS A 34 -9.86 -19.01 0.54
N THR A 35 -9.14 -17.97 0.14
CA THR A 35 -9.74 -16.73 -0.36
C THR A 35 -10.47 -17.06 -1.66
N ASP A 36 -11.76 -16.66 -1.78
CA ASP A 36 -12.51 -16.76 -3.04
C ASP A 36 -11.98 -15.71 -4.02
N GLU A 37 -10.82 -16.04 -4.61
CA GLU A 37 -10.06 -15.19 -5.51
C GLU A 37 -10.50 -15.39 -6.96
N THR A 38 -10.79 -14.33 -7.67
CA THR A 38 -11.12 -14.35 -9.09
C THR A 38 -10.32 -13.30 -9.84
N THR A 39 -9.57 -13.70 -10.86
CA THR A 39 -8.92 -12.75 -11.76
C THR A 39 -9.97 -12.01 -12.60
N VAL A 40 -9.99 -10.68 -12.51
CA VAL A 40 -10.92 -9.81 -13.23
C VAL A 40 -10.27 -9.05 -14.38
N VAL A 41 -8.97 -8.75 -14.26
CA VAL A 41 -8.16 -8.16 -15.33
C VAL A 41 -6.84 -8.91 -15.39
N SER A 42 -6.41 -9.32 -16.58
CA SER A 42 -5.15 -10.04 -16.81
C SER A 42 -4.23 -9.25 -17.74
N ASN A 43 -2.95 -9.65 -17.76
CA ASN A 43 -1.92 -9.07 -18.65
C ASN A 43 -1.69 -7.56 -18.45
N VAL A 44 -1.74 -7.10 -17.22
CA VAL A 44 -1.34 -5.73 -16.87
C VAL A 44 0.18 -5.72 -16.62
N LEU A 45 0.87 -4.76 -17.20
CA LEU A 45 2.31 -4.56 -16.98
C LEU A 45 2.53 -3.55 -15.86
N GLY A 46 2.98 -4.05 -14.71
CA GLY A 46 3.10 -3.25 -13.49
C GLY A 46 1.75 -2.79 -12.94
N PRO A 47 0.83 -3.71 -12.54
CA PRO A 47 -0.48 -3.31 -12.03
C PRO A 47 -0.38 -2.59 -10.69
N GLU A 48 -0.99 -1.39 -10.62
CA GLU A 48 -1.00 -0.52 -9.45
C GLU A 48 -2.25 0.39 -9.41
N GLY A 49 -2.35 1.22 -8.38
CA GLY A 49 -3.31 2.29 -8.20
C GLY A 49 -4.77 1.90 -8.40
N PRO A 50 -5.27 0.77 -7.87
CA PRO A 50 -6.67 0.40 -8.06
C PRO A 50 -7.57 1.38 -7.32
N LEU A 51 -8.63 1.83 -7.99
CA LEU A 51 -9.59 2.78 -7.46
C LEU A 51 -10.99 2.47 -7.99
N PHE A 52 -11.94 2.17 -7.09
CA PHE A 52 -13.31 1.86 -7.46
C PHE A 52 -14.21 3.09 -7.36
N VAL A 53 -14.73 3.56 -8.50
CA VAL A 53 -15.56 4.77 -8.59
C VAL A 53 -16.78 4.52 -9.46
N ASP A 54 -17.95 4.83 -8.96
CA ASP A 54 -19.23 4.79 -9.69
C ASP A 54 -19.44 3.46 -10.46
N GLY A 55 -19.09 2.33 -9.83
CA GLY A 55 -19.27 0.98 -10.38
C GLY A 55 -18.16 0.51 -11.34
N ASN A 56 -17.15 1.32 -11.58
CA ASN A 56 -16.00 0.99 -12.43
C ASN A 56 -14.72 0.89 -11.60
N LEU A 57 -13.82 0.01 -12.00
CA LEU A 57 -12.47 -0.07 -11.47
C LEU A 57 -11.52 0.70 -12.39
N TYR A 58 -10.87 1.72 -11.84
CA TYR A 58 -9.73 2.38 -12.47
C TYR A 58 -8.45 1.75 -11.92
N TYR A 59 -7.43 1.64 -12.74
CA TYR A 59 -6.13 1.09 -12.35
C TYR A 59 -5.05 1.61 -13.27
N VAL A 60 -3.81 1.51 -12.82
CA VAL A 60 -2.66 1.93 -13.60
C VAL A 60 -1.69 0.79 -13.84
N GLY A 61 -0.75 1.01 -14.76
CA GLY A 61 0.38 0.12 -15.00
C GLY A 61 1.66 0.93 -15.09
N TRP A 62 2.59 0.72 -14.14
CA TRP A 62 3.81 1.53 -14.10
C TRP A 62 4.76 1.21 -15.25
N VAL A 63 4.82 -0.04 -15.70
CA VAL A 63 5.65 -0.44 -16.85
C VAL A 63 5.00 -0.04 -18.16
N SER A 64 3.66 -0.11 -18.26
CA SER A 64 2.93 0.28 -19.46
C SER A 64 2.65 1.77 -19.56
N ASN A 65 2.94 2.56 -18.52
CA ASN A 65 2.63 4.00 -18.47
C ASN A 65 1.16 4.32 -18.77
N THR A 66 0.22 3.52 -18.25
CA THR A 66 -1.20 3.64 -18.59
C THR A 66 -2.09 3.85 -17.38
N LEU A 67 -3.13 4.68 -17.53
CA LEU A 67 -4.34 4.67 -16.72
C LEU A 67 -5.45 3.97 -17.51
N SER A 68 -6.07 2.98 -16.91
CA SER A 68 -7.13 2.18 -17.54
C SER A 68 -8.39 2.16 -16.69
N LYS A 69 -9.53 1.92 -17.33
CA LYS A 69 -10.85 1.72 -16.73
C LYS A 69 -11.38 0.34 -17.12
N TRP A 70 -11.78 -0.44 -16.11
CA TRP A 70 -12.52 -1.70 -16.29
C TRP A 70 -13.99 -1.50 -15.87
N ASP A 71 -14.92 -1.82 -16.77
CA ASP A 71 -16.37 -1.61 -16.61
C ASP A 71 -17.11 -2.84 -16.07
N GLY A 72 -16.38 -3.86 -15.65
CA GLY A 72 -16.91 -5.17 -15.25
C GLY A 72 -16.80 -6.23 -16.34
N LYS A 73 -16.42 -5.87 -17.57
CA LYS A 73 -16.26 -6.77 -18.73
C LYS A 73 -15.00 -6.50 -19.53
N THR A 74 -14.74 -5.25 -19.85
CA THR A 74 -13.63 -4.83 -20.71
C THR A 74 -12.82 -3.73 -20.07
N SER A 75 -11.52 -3.71 -20.37
CA SER A 75 -10.61 -2.63 -19.99
C SER A 75 -10.36 -1.68 -21.15
N THR A 76 -10.40 -0.38 -20.87
CA THR A 76 -10.12 0.68 -21.84
C THR A 76 -9.00 1.57 -21.29
N VAL A 77 -7.95 1.80 -22.06
CA VAL A 77 -6.89 2.77 -21.73
C VAL A 77 -7.45 4.17 -21.90
N LEU A 78 -7.36 4.99 -20.84
CA LEU A 78 -7.82 6.39 -20.82
C LEU A 78 -6.66 7.36 -21.01
N ASN A 79 -5.49 7.04 -20.46
CA ASN A 79 -4.30 7.88 -20.56
C ASN A 79 -3.06 7.01 -20.76
N HIS A 80 -2.12 7.54 -21.52
CA HIS A 80 -0.75 7.04 -21.63
C HIS A 80 0.18 8.23 -21.58
N THR A 81 1.12 8.26 -20.65
CA THR A 81 2.13 9.31 -20.53
C THR A 81 3.50 8.66 -20.40
N GLU A 82 4.24 8.69 -21.51
CA GLU A 82 5.58 8.11 -21.58
C GLU A 82 6.51 8.67 -20.50
N GLY A 83 7.29 7.82 -19.84
CA GLY A 83 8.23 8.21 -18.80
C GLY A 83 7.57 8.73 -17.52
N CYS A 84 6.34 8.31 -17.24
CA CYS A 84 5.67 8.64 -15.97
C CYS A 84 5.78 7.48 -14.96
N GLY A 85 5.72 6.21 -15.42
CA GLY A 85 5.63 5.10 -14.48
C GLY A 85 4.37 5.24 -13.61
N HIS A 86 3.17 5.19 -14.22
CA HIS A 86 1.89 5.42 -13.54
C HIS A 86 1.74 4.52 -12.32
N ASN A 87 1.55 5.09 -11.12
CA ASN A 87 1.48 4.33 -9.87
C ASN A 87 0.25 4.71 -9.03
N GLY A 88 0.39 5.40 -7.91
CA GLY A 88 -0.73 5.74 -7.05
C GLY A 88 -1.81 6.57 -7.77
N LEU A 89 -3.08 6.32 -7.44
CA LEU A 89 -4.24 7.00 -8.02
C LEU A 89 -5.24 7.39 -6.93
N ALA A 90 -5.61 8.67 -6.91
CA ALA A 90 -6.62 9.20 -5.99
C ALA A 90 -7.66 10.04 -6.72
N LEU A 91 -8.91 10.00 -6.23
CA LEU A 91 -10.00 10.83 -6.74
C LEU A 91 -10.10 12.13 -5.93
N THR A 92 -10.15 13.27 -6.63
CA THR A 92 -10.40 14.57 -6.01
C THR A 92 -11.90 14.82 -5.80
N LYS A 93 -12.24 15.84 -5.03
CA LYS A 93 -13.62 16.31 -4.89
C LYS A 93 -14.21 16.85 -6.20
N GLN A 94 -13.37 17.37 -7.08
CA GLN A 94 -13.75 17.90 -8.38
C GLN A 94 -13.99 16.80 -9.43
N LYS A 95 -13.93 15.53 -9.02
CA LYS A 95 -14.02 14.37 -9.92
C LYS A 95 -12.91 14.40 -10.97
N THR A 96 -11.69 14.68 -10.54
CA THR A 96 -10.46 14.50 -11.31
C THR A 96 -9.60 13.45 -10.63
N PHE A 97 -8.65 12.85 -11.33
CA PHE A 97 -7.64 11.97 -10.75
C PHE A 97 -6.38 12.76 -10.42
N LEU A 98 -5.79 12.52 -9.24
CA LEU A 98 -4.37 12.75 -9.02
C LEU A 98 -3.65 11.42 -9.23
N LEU A 99 -2.63 11.44 -10.07
CA LEU A 99 -1.85 10.28 -10.48
C LEU A 99 -0.38 10.50 -10.16
N ALA A 100 0.21 9.54 -9.47
CA ALA A 100 1.63 9.49 -9.13
C ALA A 100 2.46 8.96 -10.29
N CYS A 101 3.59 9.58 -10.59
CA CYS A 101 4.59 9.11 -11.53
C CYS A 101 5.84 8.63 -10.78
N THR A 102 6.21 7.35 -10.95
CA THR A 102 7.37 6.75 -10.26
C THR A 102 8.68 6.89 -11.00
N ASP A 103 8.68 7.25 -12.28
CA ASP A 103 9.93 7.46 -13.01
C ASP A 103 10.68 8.68 -12.43
N ASP A 104 12.00 8.59 -12.34
CA ASP A 104 12.85 9.64 -11.78
C ASP A 104 13.27 10.67 -12.84
N PRO A 105 13.04 11.97 -12.64
CA PRO A 105 12.40 12.58 -11.47
C PRO A 105 10.88 12.38 -11.46
N GLY A 106 10.32 12.20 -10.25
CA GLY A 106 8.89 11.99 -10.06
C GLY A 106 8.04 13.19 -10.53
N ALA A 107 6.78 12.90 -10.81
CA ALA A 107 5.77 13.92 -11.13
C ALA A 107 4.41 13.55 -10.55
N ILE A 108 3.52 14.53 -10.42
CA ILE A 108 2.11 14.31 -10.13
C ILE A 108 1.29 14.90 -11.27
N LEU A 109 0.37 14.09 -11.81
CA LEU A 109 -0.56 14.55 -12.86
C LEU A 109 -1.94 14.75 -12.26
N GLU A 110 -2.66 15.78 -12.72
CA GLU A 110 -4.12 15.85 -12.58
C GLU A 110 -4.76 15.53 -13.92
N LEU A 111 -5.66 14.55 -13.93
CA LEU A 111 -6.37 14.10 -15.13
C LEU A 111 -7.87 14.24 -14.92
N ASP A 112 -8.63 14.55 -15.97
CA ASP A 112 -10.08 14.41 -15.92
C ASP A 112 -10.51 12.92 -15.93
N MET A 113 -11.80 12.65 -15.76
CA MET A 113 -12.32 11.27 -15.70
C MET A 113 -12.18 10.52 -17.04
N ASN A 114 -11.83 11.20 -18.14
CA ASN A 114 -11.55 10.62 -19.45
C ASN A 114 -10.05 10.43 -19.70
N GLY A 115 -9.20 10.79 -18.73
CA GLY A 115 -7.75 10.64 -18.82
C GLY A 115 -7.03 11.82 -19.48
N LYS A 116 -7.73 12.93 -19.80
CA LYS A 116 -7.07 14.12 -20.33
C LYS A 116 -6.29 14.82 -19.23
N GLN A 117 -5.00 15.08 -19.46
CA GLN A 117 -4.17 15.83 -18.54
C GLN A 117 -4.63 17.29 -18.41
N LEU A 118 -4.86 17.71 -17.17
CA LEU A 118 -5.25 19.07 -16.80
C LEU A 118 -4.07 19.85 -16.24
N ARG A 119 -3.25 19.19 -15.40
CA ARG A 119 -2.07 19.77 -14.74
C ARG A 119 -0.95 18.76 -14.62
N ARG A 120 0.27 19.27 -14.40
CA ARG A 120 1.46 18.48 -14.07
C ARG A 120 2.33 19.26 -13.08
N TRP A 121 2.80 18.60 -12.06
CA TRP A 121 3.77 19.11 -11.09
C TRP A 121 5.01 18.24 -11.11
N ASP A 122 6.16 18.83 -11.43
CA ASP A 122 7.47 18.16 -11.49
C ASP A 122 8.38 18.58 -10.33
N ALA A 123 7.91 19.48 -9.46
CA ALA A 123 8.69 20.06 -8.37
C ALA A 123 7.80 20.50 -7.21
N ASP A 124 8.41 20.65 -6.04
CA ASP A 124 7.81 21.23 -4.86
C ASP A 124 7.71 22.77 -4.94
N ASN A 125 7.24 23.41 -3.86
CA ASN A 125 7.05 24.85 -3.77
C ASN A 125 8.36 25.67 -3.82
N SER A 126 9.51 25.04 -3.56
CA SER A 126 10.84 25.67 -3.66
C SER A 126 11.43 25.57 -5.06
N GLY A 127 10.77 24.84 -5.98
CA GLY A 127 11.27 24.52 -7.30
C GLY A 127 12.21 23.32 -7.32
N LYS A 128 12.35 22.61 -6.19
CA LYS A 128 13.13 21.39 -6.13
C LYS A 128 12.33 20.25 -6.76
N LYS A 129 12.93 19.55 -7.72
CA LYS A 129 12.33 18.36 -8.32
C LYS A 129 12.09 17.27 -7.28
N PHE A 130 11.11 16.43 -7.51
CA PHE A 130 10.88 15.26 -6.69
C PHE A 130 12.01 14.25 -6.95
N ASP A 131 12.98 14.17 -6.02
CA ASP A 131 14.08 13.22 -6.12
C ASP A 131 13.56 11.80 -5.90
N GLY A 132 13.75 10.91 -6.85
CA GLY A 132 13.07 9.64 -6.94
C GLY A 132 11.61 9.81 -7.40
N GLY A 133 10.86 8.73 -7.49
CA GLY A 133 9.48 8.75 -7.96
C GLY A 133 8.46 9.15 -6.88
N ILE A 134 7.29 9.54 -7.33
CA ILE A 134 6.09 9.64 -6.48
C ILE A 134 5.43 8.26 -6.49
N ASN A 135 5.22 7.67 -5.29
CA ASN A 135 4.66 6.32 -5.22
C ASN A 135 3.13 6.33 -5.09
N ASP A 136 2.58 6.82 -4.01
CA ASP A 136 1.13 6.78 -3.80
C ASP A 136 0.57 8.14 -3.35
N ILE A 137 -0.73 8.34 -3.53
CA ILE A 137 -1.44 9.59 -3.24
C ILE A 137 -2.73 9.29 -2.52
N VAL A 138 -3.08 10.14 -1.55
CA VAL A 138 -4.36 10.12 -0.87
C VAL A 138 -4.96 11.51 -0.80
N VAL A 139 -6.29 11.61 -0.92
CA VAL A 139 -7.03 12.87 -0.82
C VAL A 139 -8.00 12.79 0.36
N THR A 140 -7.94 13.79 1.24
CA THR A 140 -8.83 13.91 2.40
C THR A 140 -10.24 14.36 2.01
N ALA A 141 -11.19 14.15 2.92
CA ALA A 141 -12.57 14.61 2.73
C ALA A 141 -12.69 16.14 2.54
N ASN A 142 -11.77 16.95 3.07
CA ASN A 142 -11.75 18.41 2.86
C ASN A 142 -10.92 18.85 1.65
N GLY A 143 -10.37 17.91 0.86
CA GLY A 143 -9.67 18.19 -0.41
C GLY A 143 -8.17 18.46 -0.27
N ARG A 144 -7.56 18.14 0.88
CA ARG A 144 -6.11 18.09 1.04
C ARG A 144 -5.57 16.85 0.33
N ALA A 145 -4.41 16.93 -0.29
CA ALA A 145 -3.74 15.76 -0.85
C ALA A 145 -2.37 15.56 -0.20
N TYR A 146 -2.02 14.29 0.04
CA TYR A 146 -0.69 13.88 0.50
C TYR A 146 -0.16 12.83 -0.47
N ALA A 147 1.13 12.92 -0.80
CA ALA A 147 1.80 11.95 -1.66
C ALA A 147 3.14 11.53 -1.06
N THR A 148 3.52 10.29 -1.29
CA THR A 148 4.81 9.73 -0.89
C THR A 148 5.81 9.87 -2.03
N VAL A 149 7.02 10.33 -1.69
CA VAL A 149 8.19 10.36 -2.55
C VAL A 149 9.19 9.35 -1.97
N PHE A 150 9.54 8.30 -2.70
CA PHE A 150 10.35 7.23 -2.10
C PHE A 150 11.85 7.55 -1.99
N GLY A 151 12.31 8.61 -2.65
CA GLY A 151 13.71 9.02 -2.66
C GLY A 151 14.51 8.36 -3.79
N PRO A 152 15.82 8.64 -3.89
CA PRO A 152 16.67 8.05 -4.91
C PRO A 152 16.65 6.51 -4.83
N TYR A 153 16.46 5.87 -5.98
CA TYR A 153 16.49 4.40 -6.06
C TYR A 153 17.91 3.87 -5.83
N ALA A 154 18.04 2.84 -5.01
CA ALA A 154 19.27 2.10 -4.81
C ALA A 154 18.99 0.58 -4.80
N ASP A 155 19.79 -0.19 -5.49
CA ASP A 155 19.69 -1.66 -5.53
C ASP A 155 21.09 -2.28 -5.26
N PRO A 156 21.29 -3.01 -4.17
CA PRO A 156 20.30 -3.28 -3.12
C PRO A 156 19.99 -2.03 -2.29
N PRO A 157 18.74 -1.88 -1.82
CA PRO A 157 18.38 -0.80 -0.94
C PRO A 157 19.07 -0.99 0.42
N THR A 158 19.50 0.10 1.03
CA THR A 158 19.97 0.08 2.41
C THR A 158 19.09 0.98 3.28
N PRO A 159 18.94 0.70 4.58
CA PRO A 159 18.15 1.53 5.49
C PRO A 159 18.61 3.00 5.54
N THR A 160 19.85 3.27 5.13
CA THR A 160 20.47 4.61 5.18
C THR A 160 20.62 5.27 3.80
N SER A 161 20.40 4.54 2.69
CA SER A 161 20.59 5.05 1.33
C SER A 161 19.31 5.54 0.66
N VAL A 162 18.15 5.16 1.20
CA VAL A 162 16.86 5.58 0.65
C VAL A 162 16.19 6.54 1.63
N VAL A 163 16.06 7.80 1.22
CA VAL A 163 15.51 8.87 2.05
C VAL A 163 14.28 9.43 1.36
N GLY A 164 13.12 8.93 1.80
CA GLY A 164 11.83 9.35 1.27
C GLY A 164 11.23 10.51 2.05
N LYS A 165 10.15 11.07 1.51
CA LYS A 165 9.42 12.18 2.11
C LYS A 165 7.92 12.12 1.83
N ILE A 166 7.17 12.95 2.53
CA ILE A 166 5.75 13.20 2.27
C ILE A 166 5.60 14.63 1.80
N VAL A 167 4.90 14.80 0.67
CA VAL A 167 4.52 16.11 0.16
C VAL A 167 3.01 16.32 0.29
N TYR A 168 2.61 17.56 0.49
CA TYR A 168 1.25 17.98 0.80
C TYR A 168 0.80 19.09 -0.14
N LEU A 169 -0.44 19.00 -0.64
CA LEU A 169 -1.11 20.02 -1.41
C LEU A 169 -2.35 20.52 -0.65
N ALA A 170 -2.36 21.79 -0.29
CA ALA A 170 -3.53 22.42 0.33
C ALA A 170 -4.67 22.60 -0.68
N PRO A 171 -5.94 22.58 -0.25
CA PRO A 171 -7.08 22.87 -1.12
C PRO A 171 -6.94 24.24 -1.81
N GLY A 172 -7.04 24.27 -3.14
CA GLY A 172 -6.89 25.49 -3.93
C GLY A 172 -5.44 25.96 -4.13
N SER A 173 -4.45 25.28 -3.56
CA SER A 173 -3.03 25.55 -3.82
C SER A 173 -2.58 24.90 -5.14
N GLU A 174 -1.55 25.47 -5.73
CA GLU A 174 -0.85 24.87 -6.88
C GLU A 174 0.56 24.40 -6.51
N LYS A 175 0.91 24.41 -5.21
CA LYS A 175 2.27 24.13 -4.73
C LYS A 175 2.26 23.01 -3.72
N TRP A 176 3.01 21.98 -4.02
CA TRP A 176 3.29 20.89 -3.09
C TRP A 176 4.34 21.30 -2.07
N LEU A 177 4.10 21.04 -0.79
CA LEU A 177 4.97 21.36 0.34
C LEU A 177 5.53 20.07 0.92
N GLU A 178 6.82 19.98 1.22
CA GLU A 178 7.37 18.91 2.04
C GLU A 178 6.86 19.06 3.48
N VAL A 179 6.27 17.99 4.05
CA VAL A 179 5.70 17.98 5.40
C VAL A 179 6.28 16.89 6.31
N ALA A 180 7.02 15.95 5.76
CA ALA A 180 7.84 14.97 6.49
C ALA A 180 8.96 14.44 5.59
N ASN A 181 10.05 13.99 6.19
CA ASN A 181 11.22 13.42 5.53
C ASN A 181 11.81 12.25 6.34
N ASP A 182 12.98 11.76 5.93
CA ASP A 182 13.68 10.64 6.58
C ASP A 182 12.83 9.36 6.64
N LEU A 183 12.15 9.04 5.53
CA LEU A 183 11.37 7.81 5.37
C LEU A 183 12.16 6.79 4.55
N ASN A 184 12.11 5.52 4.97
CA ASN A 184 12.86 4.44 4.34
C ASN A 184 12.03 3.77 3.24
N TYR A 185 12.13 4.31 2.01
CA TYR A 185 11.32 3.96 0.86
C TYR A 185 9.82 4.16 1.14
N ALA A 186 9.41 5.44 1.25
CA ALA A 186 8.02 5.82 1.45
C ALA A 186 7.15 5.34 0.28
N ASN A 187 6.21 4.45 0.57
CA ASN A 187 5.37 3.76 -0.40
C ASN A 187 3.89 4.13 -0.17
N GLY A 188 3.04 3.17 0.13
CA GLY A 188 1.62 3.36 0.31
C GLY A 188 1.26 4.39 1.38
N ILE A 189 0.13 5.05 1.20
CA ILE A 189 -0.37 6.10 2.08
C ILE A 189 -1.88 5.95 2.31
N GLY A 190 -2.33 6.15 3.56
CA GLY A 190 -3.73 6.03 3.93
C GLY A 190 -4.13 7.03 5.01
N ILE A 191 -5.42 7.35 5.09
CA ILE A 191 -5.98 8.30 6.07
C ILE A 191 -7.03 7.59 6.90
N SER A 192 -7.01 7.80 8.22
CA SER A 192 -8.06 7.31 9.13
C SER A 192 -9.44 7.90 8.78
N PRO A 193 -10.55 7.19 9.11
CA PRO A 193 -11.89 7.67 8.82
C PRO A 193 -12.22 9.04 9.44
N ASP A 194 -11.64 9.35 10.60
CA ASP A 194 -11.79 10.66 11.28
C ASP A 194 -10.91 11.77 10.68
N GLN A 195 -10.10 11.45 9.65
CA GLN A 195 -9.21 12.37 8.92
C GLN A 195 -8.09 12.99 9.78
N LYS A 196 -7.76 12.40 10.94
CA LYS A 196 -6.77 12.94 11.89
C LYS A 196 -5.45 12.20 11.89
N THR A 197 -5.40 11.00 11.30
CA THR A 197 -4.19 10.18 11.25
C THR A 197 -3.84 9.84 9.80
N LEU A 198 -2.60 10.08 9.43
CA LEU A 198 -1.99 9.62 8.19
C LEU A 198 -1.13 8.39 8.49
N TYR A 199 -1.29 7.33 7.70
CA TYR A 199 -0.45 6.13 7.73
C TYR A 199 0.40 6.06 6.48
N VAL A 200 1.65 5.64 6.63
CA VAL A 200 2.62 5.53 5.53
C VAL A 200 3.40 4.22 5.64
N SER A 201 3.47 3.49 4.54
CA SER A 201 4.33 2.32 4.41
C SER A 201 5.79 2.72 4.21
N GLU A 202 6.69 2.12 4.98
CA GLU A 202 8.12 2.08 4.69
C GLU A 202 8.48 0.67 4.22
N THR A 203 8.59 0.47 2.89
CA THR A 203 8.78 -0.88 2.33
C THR A 203 10.07 -1.52 2.82
N VAL A 204 11.20 -0.83 2.69
CA VAL A 204 12.51 -1.34 3.14
C VAL A 204 12.61 -1.39 4.66
N GLY A 205 11.96 -0.47 5.36
CA GLY A 205 11.83 -0.49 6.82
C GLY A 205 10.91 -1.60 7.35
N ASN A 206 10.14 -2.24 6.45
CA ASN A 206 9.14 -3.28 6.75
C ASN A 206 8.16 -2.88 7.86
N CYS A 207 7.74 -1.62 7.86
CA CYS A 207 6.86 -1.06 8.86
C CYS A 207 5.83 -0.09 8.28
N ILE A 208 4.78 0.16 9.05
CA ILE A 208 3.82 1.24 8.83
C ILE A 208 4.08 2.31 9.88
N LEU A 209 4.26 3.54 9.45
CA LEU A 209 4.30 4.72 10.29
C LEU A 209 2.92 5.35 10.43
N LYS A 210 2.71 6.11 11.49
CA LYS A 210 1.57 7.00 11.63
C LYS A 210 1.99 8.40 12.04
N PHE A 211 1.23 9.38 11.57
CA PHE A 211 1.39 10.80 11.85
C PHE A 211 0.06 11.42 12.26
N THR A 212 0.07 12.42 13.11
CA THR A 212 -1.10 13.28 13.34
C THR A 212 -1.19 14.31 12.22
N ILE A 213 -2.36 14.45 11.61
CA ILE A 213 -2.68 15.52 10.66
C ILE A 213 -3.16 16.74 11.46
N ASN A 214 -2.42 17.83 11.42
CA ASN A 214 -2.76 19.09 12.07
C ASN A 214 -3.80 19.88 11.23
N ASP A 215 -4.44 20.88 11.86
CA ASP A 215 -5.48 21.67 11.20
C ASP A 215 -4.99 22.45 9.97
N ASP A 216 -3.72 22.80 9.91
CA ASP A 216 -3.08 23.45 8.75
C ASP A 216 -2.62 22.46 7.67
N GLY A 217 -2.72 21.15 7.91
CA GLY A 217 -2.26 20.08 7.03
C GLY A 217 -0.83 19.63 7.24
N SER A 218 -0.08 20.27 8.14
CA SER A 218 1.23 19.79 8.57
C SER A 218 1.10 18.46 9.33
N LEU A 219 2.21 17.71 9.43
CA LEU A 219 2.25 16.43 10.13
C LEU A 219 3.07 16.54 11.42
N SER A 220 2.60 15.83 12.46
CA SER A 220 3.28 15.77 13.75
C SER A 220 3.19 14.36 14.36
N HIS A 221 3.84 14.13 15.52
CA HIS A 221 3.76 12.89 16.30
C HIS A 221 4.04 11.61 15.50
N ARG A 222 5.08 11.66 14.61
CA ARG A 222 5.56 10.45 13.91
C ARG A 222 5.87 9.34 14.89
N SER A 223 5.33 8.15 14.64
CA SER A 223 5.61 6.94 15.42
C SER A 223 5.39 5.69 14.59
N ASN A 224 6.02 4.57 15.00
CA ASN A 224 5.74 3.27 14.43
C ASN A 224 4.32 2.86 14.80
N PHE A 225 3.56 2.39 13.80
CA PHE A 225 2.23 1.82 14.01
C PHE A 225 2.27 0.30 14.02
N ALA A 226 2.92 -0.30 13.03
CA ALA A 226 3.01 -1.76 12.91
C ALA A 226 4.34 -2.16 12.26
N LEU A 227 4.98 -3.20 12.80
CA LEU A 227 6.14 -3.88 12.21
C LEU A 227 5.62 -5.19 11.60
N LEU A 228 5.65 -5.33 10.28
CA LEU A 228 5.04 -6.48 9.60
C LEU A 228 5.71 -7.80 9.97
N THR A 229 7.02 -7.79 10.25
CA THR A 229 7.77 -8.96 10.74
C THR A 229 7.27 -9.51 12.06
N LEU A 230 6.62 -8.68 12.90
CA LEU A 230 6.00 -9.12 14.15
C LEU A 230 4.57 -9.63 13.97
N LEU A 231 3.92 -9.28 12.86
CA LEU A 231 2.53 -9.63 12.58
C LEU A 231 2.40 -10.93 11.78
N THR A 232 3.34 -11.19 10.86
CA THR A 232 3.29 -12.36 9.99
C THR A 232 4.69 -12.88 9.71
N LYS A 233 4.79 -14.19 9.36
CA LYS A 233 6.05 -14.76 8.94
C LYS A 233 6.43 -14.26 7.56
N ASN A 234 7.70 -13.90 7.37
CA ASN A 234 8.24 -13.59 6.07
C ASN A 234 8.24 -14.85 5.18
N LYS A 235 7.86 -14.68 3.92
CA LYS A 235 7.85 -15.74 2.92
C LYS A 235 9.25 -16.01 2.35
N ASN A 236 10.11 -15.00 2.36
CA ASN A 236 11.48 -15.01 1.85
C ASN A 236 12.33 -13.94 2.55
N ASP A 237 13.61 -13.86 2.18
CA ASP A 237 14.59 -12.91 2.73
C ASP A 237 14.88 -11.74 1.78
N SER A 238 13.94 -11.37 0.91
CA SER A 238 14.12 -10.22 0.02
C SER A 238 14.23 -8.92 0.82
N TRP A 239 15.18 -8.06 0.45
CA TRP A 239 15.28 -6.70 0.96
C TRP A 239 14.03 -5.85 0.67
N TRP A 240 13.32 -6.22 -0.41
CA TRP A 240 12.09 -5.57 -0.85
C TRP A 240 10.82 -6.15 -0.23
N LEU A 241 10.95 -7.17 0.66
CA LEU A 241 9.78 -7.72 1.36
C LEU A 241 9.28 -6.70 2.39
N GLY A 242 8.20 -6.02 2.08
CA GLY A 242 7.64 -5.02 2.98
C GLY A 242 6.24 -4.56 2.59
N PRO A 243 5.65 -3.66 3.40
CA PRO A 243 4.38 -3.05 3.07
C PRO A 243 4.51 -2.21 1.80
N ASP A 244 3.58 -2.43 0.89
CA ASP A 244 3.36 -1.63 -0.29
C ASP A 244 2.17 -0.68 -0.06
N SER A 245 1.27 -0.48 -1.00
CA SER A 245 0.13 0.40 -0.81
C SER A 245 -0.94 -0.16 0.13
N MET A 246 -1.79 0.72 0.66
CA MET A 246 -2.82 0.38 1.62
C MET A 246 -4.13 1.11 1.38
N LYS A 247 -5.22 0.54 1.92
CA LYS A 247 -6.52 1.23 2.06
C LYS A 247 -7.07 1.00 3.47
N ILE A 248 -7.88 1.94 3.95
CA ILE A 248 -8.44 1.92 5.31
C ILE A 248 -9.96 1.87 5.19
N ASP A 249 -10.59 0.90 5.88
CA ASP A 249 -12.04 0.74 5.90
C ASP A 249 -12.71 1.77 6.83
N ASN A 250 -14.03 1.84 6.81
CA ASN A 250 -14.81 2.77 7.62
C ASN A 250 -14.74 2.50 9.15
N LYS A 251 -14.18 1.35 9.56
CA LYS A 251 -13.91 1.00 10.97
C LYS A 251 -12.47 1.35 11.37
N GLY A 252 -11.66 1.85 10.44
CA GLY A 252 -10.26 2.18 10.65
C GLY A 252 -9.30 1.00 10.52
N ASN A 253 -9.75 -0.17 10.04
CA ASN A 253 -8.85 -1.27 9.77
C ASN A 253 -8.05 -0.99 8.49
N ILE A 254 -6.75 -1.25 8.56
CA ILE A 254 -5.81 -1.07 7.46
C ILE A 254 -5.70 -2.39 6.70
N TYR A 255 -5.90 -2.34 5.40
CA TYR A 255 -5.62 -3.41 4.47
C TYR A 255 -4.37 -3.03 3.69
N VAL A 256 -3.25 -3.69 3.98
CA VAL A 256 -1.95 -3.38 3.38
C VAL A 256 -1.45 -4.53 2.52
N ALA A 257 -1.04 -4.22 1.30
CA ALA A 257 -0.36 -5.14 0.41
C ALA A 257 1.06 -5.41 0.92
N GLN A 258 1.54 -6.64 0.79
CA GLN A 258 2.93 -6.98 1.10
C GLN A 258 3.66 -7.36 -0.18
N TRP A 259 4.49 -6.45 -0.68
CA TRP A 259 5.38 -6.68 -1.81
C TRP A 259 6.34 -7.84 -1.52
N PHE A 260 6.60 -8.73 -2.46
CA PHE A 260 7.31 -10.01 -2.29
C PHE A 260 6.66 -10.99 -1.29
N GLY A 261 5.52 -10.64 -0.72
CA GLY A 261 4.84 -11.45 0.28
C GLY A 261 3.64 -12.24 -0.26
N GLY A 262 3.05 -11.80 -1.37
CA GLY A 262 1.87 -12.44 -1.98
C GLY A 262 0.65 -12.43 -1.05
N LYS A 263 0.43 -11.35 -0.31
CA LYS A 263 -0.69 -11.27 0.64
C LYS A 263 -1.16 -9.85 0.92
N ILE A 264 -2.39 -9.76 1.42
CA ILE A 264 -2.93 -8.56 2.06
C ILE A 264 -3.08 -8.83 3.55
N LEU A 265 -2.57 -7.94 4.40
CA LEU A 265 -2.78 -7.99 5.84
C LEU A 265 -3.91 -7.03 6.22
N LYS A 266 -4.90 -7.53 6.97
CA LYS A 266 -5.91 -6.71 7.64
C LYS A 266 -5.46 -6.45 9.07
N ILE A 267 -5.22 -5.18 9.42
CA ILE A 267 -4.69 -4.74 10.71
C ILE A 267 -5.71 -3.81 11.37
N SER A 268 -6.01 -4.03 12.64
CA SER A 268 -6.93 -3.19 13.41
C SER A 268 -6.34 -1.80 13.71
N PRO A 269 -7.17 -0.80 14.11
CA PRO A 269 -6.70 0.53 14.48
C PRO A 269 -5.70 0.57 15.65
N ASP A 270 -5.66 -0.49 16.48
CA ASP A 270 -4.71 -0.68 17.58
C ASP A 270 -3.47 -1.49 17.18
N GLY A 271 -3.27 -1.77 15.87
CA GLY A 271 -2.07 -2.39 15.33
C GLY A 271 -2.02 -3.92 15.42
N LYS A 272 -3.15 -4.59 15.69
CA LYS A 272 -3.22 -6.07 15.78
C LYS A 272 -3.58 -6.67 14.42
N LEU A 273 -2.95 -7.77 14.06
CA LEU A 273 -3.32 -8.55 12.88
C LEU A 273 -4.70 -9.18 13.09
N LEU A 274 -5.65 -8.86 12.20
CA LEU A 274 -6.99 -9.43 12.21
C LEU A 274 -7.13 -10.58 11.22
N HIS A 275 -6.53 -10.46 10.02
CA HIS A 275 -6.62 -11.46 8.98
C HIS A 275 -5.44 -11.37 8.00
N VAL A 276 -5.13 -12.47 7.33
CA VAL A 276 -4.18 -12.53 6.20
C VAL A 276 -4.92 -13.14 5.01
N PHE A 277 -5.02 -12.38 3.92
CA PHE A 277 -5.50 -12.87 2.63
C PHE A 277 -4.30 -13.29 1.80
N GLU A 278 -4.07 -14.60 1.67
CA GLU A 278 -3.05 -15.14 0.77
C GLU A 278 -3.52 -14.97 -0.68
N ILE A 279 -2.64 -14.46 -1.55
CA ILE A 279 -2.95 -14.16 -2.95
C ILE A 279 -2.30 -15.22 -3.85
N ALA A 280 -3.11 -16.02 -4.51
CA ALA A 280 -2.63 -17.12 -5.35
C ALA A 280 -2.08 -16.64 -6.70
N ALA A 281 -2.50 -15.45 -7.17
CA ALA A 281 -2.11 -14.91 -8.48
C ALA A 281 -0.63 -14.52 -8.58
N GLY A 282 0.08 -14.29 -7.45
CA GLY A 282 1.49 -13.97 -7.46
C GLY A 282 2.04 -13.44 -6.13
N ASP A 283 3.35 -13.33 -6.06
CA ASP A 283 4.05 -12.90 -4.85
C ASP A 283 4.22 -11.36 -4.75
N GLY A 284 3.98 -10.62 -5.83
CA GLY A 284 4.07 -9.18 -5.88
C GLY A 284 2.72 -8.50 -5.68
N THR A 285 2.15 -8.53 -4.47
CA THR A 285 0.97 -7.71 -4.18
C THR A 285 1.39 -6.26 -4.00
N THR A 286 0.80 -5.36 -4.79
CA THR A 286 1.19 -3.94 -4.83
C THR A 286 0.18 -3.06 -4.13
N ASN A 287 -1.11 -3.20 -4.43
CA ASN A 287 -2.13 -2.29 -3.91
C ASN A 287 -3.48 -2.99 -3.77
N VAL A 288 -4.43 -2.30 -3.14
CA VAL A 288 -5.77 -2.80 -2.89
C VAL A 288 -6.80 -1.68 -3.02
N ALA A 289 -8.01 -1.99 -3.49
CA ALA A 289 -9.16 -1.09 -3.45
C ALA A 289 -10.38 -1.84 -2.92
N PHE A 290 -11.24 -1.14 -2.19
CA PHE A 290 -12.54 -1.68 -1.81
C PHE A 290 -13.52 -1.60 -2.99
N GLY A 291 -14.35 -2.63 -3.13
CA GLY A 291 -15.53 -2.59 -3.97
C GLY A 291 -16.64 -1.75 -3.34
N LYS A 292 -17.84 -1.81 -3.94
CA LYS A 292 -18.94 -0.91 -3.62
C LYS A 292 -19.34 -0.86 -2.13
N ASN A 293 -19.23 -1.96 -1.39
CA ASN A 293 -19.73 -2.07 0.00
C ASN A 293 -18.64 -2.48 1.00
N GLU A 294 -17.36 -2.33 0.66
CA GLU A 294 -16.21 -2.80 1.47
C GLU A 294 -16.28 -4.31 1.84
N ASP A 295 -17.08 -5.12 1.11
CA ASP A 295 -17.14 -6.57 1.24
C ASP A 295 -16.36 -7.30 0.14
N GLU A 296 -15.82 -6.54 -0.79
CA GLU A 296 -14.95 -6.99 -1.88
C GLU A 296 -13.66 -6.19 -1.88
N LEU A 297 -12.54 -6.87 -2.17
CA LEU A 297 -11.26 -6.25 -2.46
C LEU A 297 -10.87 -6.50 -3.91
N TYR A 298 -10.35 -5.48 -4.56
CA TYR A 298 -9.63 -5.57 -5.82
C TYR A 298 -8.15 -5.39 -5.51
N VAL A 299 -7.35 -6.42 -5.79
CA VAL A 299 -5.91 -6.45 -5.45
C VAL A 299 -5.10 -6.46 -6.73
N THR A 300 -4.16 -5.55 -6.86
CA THR A 300 -3.18 -5.53 -7.94
C THR A 300 -2.01 -6.45 -7.59
N VAL A 301 -1.63 -7.32 -8.53
CA VAL A 301 -0.68 -8.40 -8.29
C VAL A 301 0.26 -8.55 -9.46
N VAL A 302 1.55 -8.45 -9.22
CA VAL A 302 2.62 -8.91 -10.12
C VAL A 302 2.86 -10.40 -9.85
N LYS A 303 2.88 -11.21 -10.89
CA LYS A 303 3.02 -12.67 -10.77
C LYS A 303 4.36 -13.05 -10.13
N ASP A 304 5.44 -12.50 -10.67
CA ASP A 304 6.80 -12.65 -10.15
C ASP A 304 7.42 -11.26 -9.97
N PRO A 305 7.63 -10.80 -8.72
CA PRO A 305 8.19 -9.47 -8.48
C PRO A 305 9.64 -9.29 -8.97
N LYS A 306 10.29 -10.36 -9.43
CA LYS A 306 11.62 -10.32 -10.08
C LYS A 306 11.55 -10.19 -11.60
N ASP A 307 10.36 -10.32 -12.21
CA ASP A 307 10.17 -10.09 -13.64
C ASP A 307 10.26 -8.59 -13.94
N PRO A 308 11.24 -8.13 -14.74
CA PRO A 308 11.40 -6.71 -15.07
C PRO A 308 10.22 -6.14 -15.87
N GLN A 309 9.42 -6.99 -16.53
CA GLN A 309 8.18 -6.57 -17.17
C GLN A 309 7.00 -6.46 -16.18
N ALA A 310 7.19 -6.91 -14.95
CA ALA A 310 6.18 -6.88 -13.88
C ALA A 310 4.79 -7.36 -14.38
N LYS A 311 4.78 -8.47 -15.13
CA LYS A 311 3.52 -9.03 -15.65
C LYS A 311 2.60 -9.44 -14.50
N GLY A 312 1.38 -8.95 -14.55
CA GLY A 312 0.44 -9.18 -13.46
C GLY A 312 -1.02 -9.13 -13.86
N SER A 313 -1.85 -9.02 -12.86
CA SER A 313 -3.31 -9.06 -12.96
C SER A 313 -3.95 -8.24 -11.85
N ILE A 314 -5.26 -8.07 -11.94
CA ILE A 314 -6.09 -7.61 -10.83
C ILE A 314 -7.01 -8.76 -10.44
N VAL A 315 -6.97 -9.12 -9.17
CA VAL A 315 -7.84 -10.14 -8.60
C VAL A 315 -8.90 -9.52 -7.70
N LYS A 316 -10.06 -10.16 -7.66
CA LYS A 316 -11.15 -9.79 -6.78
C LYS A 316 -11.31 -10.84 -5.69
N ILE A 317 -11.41 -10.42 -4.45
CA ILE A 317 -11.66 -11.23 -3.26
C ILE A 317 -13.01 -10.80 -2.68
N LYS A 318 -13.85 -11.79 -2.31
CA LYS A 318 -15.14 -11.56 -1.66
C LYS A 318 -15.12 -11.89 -0.18
N ASN A 319 -16.14 -11.41 0.55
CA ASN A 319 -16.38 -11.72 1.96
C ASN A 319 -15.21 -11.28 2.88
N VAL A 320 -14.70 -10.07 2.69
CA VAL A 320 -13.53 -9.54 3.41
C VAL A 320 -13.88 -8.82 4.73
N LYS A 321 -15.14 -8.71 5.07
CA LYS A 321 -15.61 -8.06 6.33
C LYS A 321 -15.35 -8.89 7.59
#